data_b9938e34a4eb6d795619334c03c2d363
#
_entry.id   b9938e34a4eb6d795619334c03c2d363
#
_cell.length_a   1.000
_cell.length_b   1.000
_cell.length_c   1.000
_cell.angle_alpha   90.00
_cell.angle_beta   90.00
_cell.angle_gamma   90.00
#
_symmetry.space_group_name_H-M   'P 1'
#
loop_
_entity.id
_entity.type
_entity.pdbx_description
1 polymer ?
#
loop_
_entity_poly.entity_id
_entity_poly.type
_entity_poly.pdbx_seq_one_letter_code
_entity_poly.pdbx_strand_id
1 'polypeptide(L)'
;MAPNEIIPKLPYSQPFLFVDAISAIDDSKIEGAFTFRKELAFYDGHFKNKPVTPGVILTECCAQIGLVCLGIYLIAQNQLEANQIAMTSSEMEFLKAVFPGETVKVVSEKVYFRFGKLKCRVKMFDTSETLVCQGTLSGMIVKSDDGE
;
A
#
# COMPACT_ATOMS: atom_id res chain seq x y z
N MET A 1 6.98 11.93 -12.61
CA MET A 1 6.16 12.25 -11.43
C MET A 1 7.02 12.12 -10.17
N ALA A 2 7.03 13.14 -9.36
CA ALA A 2 7.84 13.14 -8.13
C ALA A 2 7.09 12.41 -7.02
N PRO A 3 7.80 11.87 -6.02
CA PRO A 3 7.14 11.14 -4.92
C PRO A 3 6.02 11.92 -4.23
N ASN A 4 6.20 13.22 -4.01
CA ASN A 4 5.18 14.02 -3.32
C ASN A 4 3.95 14.34 -4.15
N GLU A 5 3.95 13.99 -5.43
CA GLU A 5 2.79 14.18 -6.30
C GLU A 5 1.85 12.98 -6.31
N ILE A 6 2.27 11.85 -5.73
CA ILE A 6 1.53 10.59 -5.83
C ILE A 6 0.39 10.53 -4.81
N ILE A 7 0.67 10.87 -3.55
CA ILE A 7 -0.32 10.76 -2.48
C ILE A 7 -1.60 11.53 -2.77
N PRO A 8 -1.55 12.78 -3.29
CA PRO A 8 -2.78 13.50 -3.63
C PRO A 8 -3.62 12.82 -4.70
N LYS A 9 -3.04 11.90 -5.48
CA LYS A 9 -3.77 11.20 -6.54
C LYS A 9 -4.39 9.88 -6.08
N LEU A 10 -4.16 9.48 -4.83
CA LEU A 10 -4.77 8.29 -4.28
C LEU A 10 -6.29 8.47 -4.18
N PRO A 11 -7.06 7.41 -4.47
CA PRO A 11 -8.53 7.49 -4.38
C PRO A 11 -9.06 7.40 -2.94
N TYR A 12 -8.17 7.33 -1.96
CA TYR A 12 -8.53 7.13 -0.56
C TYR A 12 -8.54 8.45 0.20
N SER A 13 -9.38 8.52 1.23
CA SER A 13 -9.39 9.61 2.20
C SER A 13 -9.53 9.01 3.58
N GLN A 14 -9.26 9.84 4.61
CA GLN A 14 -9.46 9.37 5.98
C GLN A 14 -10.90 8.92 6.19
N PRO A 15 -11.15 7.82 6.91
CA PRO A 15 -10.18 7.08 7.73
C PRO A 15 -9.50 5.90 7.02
N PHE A 16 -9.54 5.82 5.70
CA PHE A 16 -9.00 4.68 4.95
C PHE A 16 -7.79 5.04 4.11
N LEU A 17 -6.99 6.00 4.55
CA LEU A 17 -5.74 6.37 3.89
C LEU A 17 -4.58 5.89 4.76
N PHE A 18 -3.80 4.93 4.26
CA PHE A 18 -2.70 4.29 5.01
C PHE A 18 -1.35 4.55 4.35
N VAL A 19 -1.13 5.79 3.94
CA VAL A 19 0.13 6.27 3.36
C VAL A 19 0.44 7.63 3.95
N ASP A 20 1.57 7.78 4.61
CA ASP A 20 2.02 9.09 5.11
C ASP A 20 3.04 9.73 4.18
N ALA A 21 3.93 8.93 3.59
CA ALA A 21 5.00 9.45 2.76
C ALA A 21 5.50 8.39 1.79
N ILE A 22 5.94 8.86 0.62
CA ILE A 22 6.66 8.04 -0.35
C ILE A 22 8.09 8.56 -0.38
N SER A 23 9.05 7.72 -0.02
CA SER A 23 10.45 8.11 0.11
C SER A 23 11.26 7.87 -1.16
N ALA A 24 10.87 6.90 -1.99
CA ALA A 24 11.57 6.59 -3.24
C ALA A 24 10.63 5.88 -4.19
N ILE A 25 10.77 6.15 -5.49
CA ILE A 25 9.99 5.47 -6.52
C ILE A 25 10.72 5.55 -7.85
N ASP A 26 10.67 4.43 -8.59
CA ASP A 26 11.10 4.37 -9.98
C ASP A 26 10.26 3.32 -10.72
N ASP A 27 10.64 2.96 -11.95
CA ASP A 27 9.87 2.01 -12.76
C ASP A 27 9.80 0.61 -12.16
N SER A 28 10.69 0.29 -11.22
CA SER A 28 10.85 -1.07 -10.69
C SER A 28 10.39 -1.23 -9.27
N LYS A 29 10.38 -0.15 -8.46
CA LYS A 29 10.07 -0.28 -7.04
C LYS A 29 9.61 1.02 -6.40
N ILE A 30 9.04 0.89 -5.23
CA ILE A 30 8.57 2.02 -4.41
C ILE A 30 8.85 1.73 -2.95
N GLU A 31 9.15 2.78 -2.19
CA GLU A 31 9.23 2.73 -0.73
C GLU A 31 8.36 3.83 -0.15
N GLY A 32 7.62 3.48 0.89
CA GLY A 32 6.79 4.45 1.60
C GLY A 32 6.63 4.07 3.06
N ALA A 33 5.97 4.93 3.81
CA ALA A 33 5.83 4.77 5.24
C ALA A 33 4.44 5.18 5.71
N PHE A 34 4.03 4.59 6.83
CA PHE A 34 2.78 4.94 7.50
C PHE A 34 2.93 4.73 9.00
N THR A 35 2.37 5.64 9.79
CA THR A 35 2.30 5.49 11.25
C THR A 35 0.90 5.04 11.63
N PHE A 36 0.80 3.89 12.30
CA PHE A 36 -0.46 3.37 12.81
C PHE A 36 -0.79 4.08 14.12
N ARG A 37 -1.39 5.26 14.02
CA ARG A 37 -1.69 6.14 15.14
C ARG A 37 -2.69 5.49 16.09
N LYS A 38 -2.53 5.78 17.38
CA LYS A 38 -3.36 5.18 18.44
C LYS A 38 -4.84 5.48 18.28
N GLU A 39 -5.18 6.58 17.61
CA GLU A 39 -6.54 7.05 17.43
C GLU A 39 -7.31 6.35 16.31
N LEU A 40 -6.65 5.47 15.55
CA LEU A 40 -7.34 4.77 14.47
C LEU A 40 -8.46 3.90 15.02
N ALA A 41 -9.63 4.02 14.40
CA ALA A 41 -10.87 3.51 14.98
C ALA A 41 -10.91 1.99 15.12
N PHE A 42 -10.24 1.24 14.25
CA PHE A 42 -10.29 -0.21 14.32
C PHE A 42 -9.64 -0.78 15.59
N TYR A 43 -8.79 0.01 16.27
CA TYR A 43 -8.20 -0.44 17.53
C TYR A 43 -9.21 -0.58 18.65
N ASP A 44 -10.36 0.10 18.55
CA ASP A 44 -11.41 -0.02 19.55
C ASP A 44 -12.03 -1.41 19.59
N GLY A 45 -11.98 -2.12 18.48
CA GLY A 45 -12.59 -3.44 18.37
C GLY A 45 -11.63 -4.60 18.13
N HIS A 46 -10.37 -4.32 17.85
CA HIS A 46 -9.43 -5.38 17.47
C HIS A 46 -8.18 -5.32 18.34
N PHE A 47 -8.12 -5.96 19.48
CA PHE A 47 -9.20 -6.68 20.15
C PHE A 47 -9.66 -5.90 21.35
N LYS A 48 -10.76 -6.33 22.02
CA LYS A 48 -11.43 -5.57 23.09
C LYS A 48 -10.51 -4.88 24.10
N ASN A 49 -9.55 -5.60 24.68
CA ASN A 49 -8.65 -5.05 25.69
C ASN A 49 -7.18 -5.11 25.29
N LYS A 50 -6.92 -5.46 24.05
CA LYS A 50 -5.57 -5.57 23.50
C LYS A 50 -5.57 -5.10 22.07
N PRO A 51 -5.43 -3.79 21.85
CA PRO A 51 -5.41 -3.28 20.47
C PRO A 51 -4.18 -3.76 19.73
N VAL A 52 -4.41 -4.28 18.54
CA VAL A 52 -3.36 -4.70 17.61
C VAL A 52 -3.86 -4.43 16.20
N THR A 53 -2.95 -4.13 15.29
CA THR A 53 -3.34 -3.82 13.91
C THR A 53 -3.81 -5.10 13.20
N PRO A 54 -5.05 -5.09 12.64
CA PRO A 54 -5.53 -6.25 11.88
C PRO A 54 -4.62 -6.58 10.70
N GLY A 55 -4.40 -7.87 10.44
CA GLY A 55 -3.60 -8.29 9.30
C GLY A 55 -4.16 -7.78 7.98
N VAL A 56 -5.51 -7.71 7.85
CA VAL A 56 -6.13 -7.17 6.64
C VAL A 56 -5.78 -5.69 6.42
N ILE A 57 -5.56 -4.93 7.50
CA ILE A 57 -5.14 -3.52 7.39
C ILE A 57 -3.66 -3.42 7.04
N LEU A 58 -2.82 -4.32 7.55
CA LEU A 58 -1.41 -4.39 7.12
C LEU A 58 -1.34 -4.67 5.62
N THR A 59 -2.16 -5.60 5.13
CA THR A 59 -2.26 -5.90 3.71
C THR A 59 -2.71 -4.67 2.92
N GLU A 60 -3.70 -3.95 3.44
CA GLU A 60 -4.20 -2.73 2.76
C GLU A 60 -3.12 -1.65 2.71
N CYS A 61 -2.36 -1.47 3.79
CA CYS A 61 -1.24 -0.51 3.81
C CYS A 61 -0.20 -0.89 2.75
N CYS A 62 0.18 -2.17 2.68
CA CYS A 62 1.09 -2.66 1.65
C CYS A 62 0.52 -2.44 0.25
N ALA A 63 -0.78 -2.62 0.07
CA ALA A 63 -1.43 -2.44 -1.23
C ALA A 63 -1.46 -0.98 -1.64
N GLN A 64 -1.80 -0.08 -0.72
CA GLN A 64 -1.87 1.34 -1.04
C GLN A 64 -0.49 1.89 -1.43
N ILE A 65 0.54 1.56 -0.67
CA ILE A 65 1.91 2.01 -0.97
C ILE A 65 2.49 1.22 -2.14
N GLY A 66 2.44 -0.11 -2.05
CA GLY A 66 3.20 -0.97 -2.95
C GLY A 66 2.55 -1.25 -4.29
N LEU A 67 1.23 -1.21 -4.36
CA LEU A 67 0.50 -1.53 -5.59
C LEU A 67 -0.13 -0.29 -6.19
N VAL A 68 -0.91 0.46 -5.42
CA VAL A 68 -1.68 1.59 -5.96
C VAL A 68 -0.78 2.78 -6.25
N CYS A 69 0.09 3.17 -5.31
CA CYS A 69 1.02 4.28 -5.56
C CYS A 69 1.96 3.98 -6.72
N LEU A 70 2.53 2.76 -6.76
CA LEU A 70 3.39 2.37 -7.88
C LEU A 70 2.61 2.35 -9.19
N GLY A 71 1.37 1.87 -9.14
CA GLY A 71 0.48 1.85 -10.30
C GLY A 71 0.21 3.24 -10.85
N ILE A 72 -0.05 4.21 -9.99
CA ILE A 72 -0.26 5.62 -10.40
C ILE A 72 0.99 6.13 -11.14
N TYR A 73 2.17 5.86 -10.59
CA TYR A 73 3.43 6.24 -11.22
C TYR A 73 3.59 5.59 -12.60
N LEU A 74 3.38 4.29 -12.70
CA LEU A 74 3.55 3.55 -13.95
C LEU A 74 2.53 3.98 -15.01
N ILE A 75 1.29 4.26 -14.60
CA ILE A 75 0.27 4.78 -15.49
C ILE A 75 0.74 6.11 -16.11
N ALA A 76 1.26 7.02 -15.27
CA ALA A 76 1.75 8.32 -15.74
C ALA A 76 2.96 8.15 -16.65
N GLN A 77 3.92 7.30 -16.27
CA GLN A 77 5.14 7.07 -17.06
C GLN A 77 4.83 6.50 -18.45
N ASN A 78 3.80 5.68 -18.56
CA ASN A 78 3.42 5.03 -19.81
C ASN A 78 2.28 5.77 -20.53
N GLN A 79 1.87 6.92 -20.01
CA GLN A 79 0.82 7.77 -20.62
C GLN A 79 -0.46 7.00 -20.91
N LEU A 80 -0.87 6.16 -19.95
CA LEU A 80 -2.06 5.31 -20.10
C LEU A 80 -3.33 6.08 -19.72
N GLU A 81 -4.44 5.72 -20.37
CA GLU A 81 -5.75 6.27 -20.05
C GLU A 81 -6.39 5.50 -18.89
N ALA A 82 -5.88 5.78 -17.70
CA ALA A 82 -6.37 5.16 -16.48
C ALA A 82 -5.98 6.07 -15.32
N ASN A 83 -6.61 5.91 -14.18
CA ASN A 83 -6.30 6.77 -13.03
C ASN A 83 -5.92 5.98 -11.78
N GLN A 84 -6.17 4.68 -11.72
CA GLN A 84 -5.83 3.92 -10.53
C GLN A 84 -5.72 2.42 -10.81
N ILE A 85 -5.22 1.70 -9.81
CA ILE A 85 -5.14 0.24 -9.78
C ILE A 85 -6.11 -0.27 -8.72
N ALA A 86 -6.90 -1.29 -9.06
CA ALA A 86 -7.72 -2.01 -8.09
C ALA A 86 -7.09 -3.37 -7.81
N MET A 87 -6.93 -3.72 -6.54
CA MET A 87 -6.33 -5.00 -6.15
C MET A 87 -7.26 -6.16 -6.54
N THR A 88 -6.70 -7.17 -7.19
CA THR A 88 -7.44 -8.36 -7.63
C THR A 88 -7.03 -9.62 -6.89
N SER A 89 -5.84 -9.65 -6.32
CA SER A 89 -5.41 -10.80 -5.52
C SER A 89 -4.33 -10.39 -4.53
N SER A 90 -4.27 -11.12 -3.42
CA SER A 90 -3.23 -10.93 -2.42
C SER A 90 -2.88 -12.28 -1.80
N GLU A 91 -1.60 -12.47 -1.55
CA GLU A 91 -1.10 -13.63 -0.84
C GLU A 91 -0.06 -13.09 0.14
N MET A 92 -0.42 -13.06 1.42
CA MET A 92 0.38 -12.39 2.45
C MET A 92 0.67 -13.33 3.61
N GLU A 93 1.86 -13.19 4.16
CA GLU A 93 2.33 -13.89 5.33
C GLU A 93 2.65 -12.87 6.42
N PHE A 94 2.10 -13.08 7.63
CA PHE A 94 2.26 -12.15 8.75
C PHE A 94 3.21 -12.77 9.78
N LEU A 95 4.28 -12.06 10.10
CA LEU A 95 5.38 -12.59 10.90
C LEU A 95 5.55 -11.87 12.23
N LYS A 96 4.98 -10.67 12.37
CA LYS A 96 5.11 -9.86 13.58
C LYS A 96 3.91 -8.95 13.73
N ALA A 97 3.45 -8.76 14.97
CA ALA A 97 2.36 -7.83 15.25
C ALA A 97 2.81 -6.37 15.16
N VAL A 98 1.90 -5.51 14.75
CA VAL A 98 2.08 -4.06 14.78
C VAL A 98 1.08 -3.48 15.76
N PHE A 99 1.58 -2.72 16.74
CA PHE A 99 0.77 -2.15 17.81
C PHE A 99 0.49 -0.67 17.56
N PRO A 100 -0.54 -0.11 18.23
CA PRO A 100 -0.86 1.31 18.08
C PRO A 100 0.36 2.20 18.32
N GLY A 101 0.57 3.19 17.46
CA GLY A 101 1.66 4.14 17.56
C GLY A 101 2.90 3.76 16.78
N GLU A 102 2.99 2.53 16.27
CA GLU A 102 4.17 2.09 15.53
C GLU A 102 4.16 2.60 14.08
N THR A 103 5.36 2.93 13.57
CA THR A 103 5.58 3.32 12.18
C THR A 103 6.12 2.13 11.40
N VAL A 104 5.63 1.95 10.19
CA VAL A 104 6.10 0.89 9.30
C VAL A 104 6.61 1.47 7.99
N LYS A 105 7.53 0.74 7.37
CA LYS A 105 8.04 1.04 6.03
C LYS A 105 7.63 -0.10 5.11
N VAL A 106 7.09 0.25 3.95
CA VAL A 106 6.72 -0.73 2.93
C VAL A 106 7.65 -0.56 1.74
N VAL A 107 8.21 -1.68 1.28
CA VAL A 107 9.03 -1.74 0.07
C VAL A 107 8.33 -2.68 -0.89
N SER A 108 8.14 -2.25 -2.13
CA SER A 108 7.47 -3.04 -3.15
C SER A 108 8.31 -3.07 -4.41
N GLU A 109 8.48 -4.27 -4.97
CA GLU A 109 9.19 -4.46 -6.23
C GLU A 109 8.22 -4.97 -7.28
N LYS A 110 8.25 -4.32 -8.45
CA LYS A 110 7.42 -4.74 -9.57
C LYS A 110 7.91 -6.09 -10.10
N VAL A 111 7.01 -7.06 -10.16
CA VAL A 111 7.28 -8.34 -10.86
C VAL A 111 7.02 -8.15 -12.34
N TYR A 112 5.87 -7.57 -12.69
CA TYR A 112 5.57 -7.15 -14.06
C TYR A 112 4.45 -6.11 -14.07
N PHE A 113 4.40 -5.35 -15.15
CA PHE A 113 3.29 -4.46 -15.46
C PHE A 113 3.02 -4.58 -16.95
N ARG A 114 1.96 -5.30 -17.31
CA ARG A 114 1.63 -5.57 -18.71
C ARG A 114 0.15 -5.89 -18.86
N PHE A 115 -0.41 -5.53 -20.00
CA PHE A 115 -1.80 -5.79 -20.32
C PHE A 115 -2.76 -5.28 -19.22
N GLY A 116 -2.41 -4.13 -18.64
CA GLY A 116 -3.20 -3.51 -17.59
C GLY A 116 -3.11 -4.19 -16.24
N LYS A 117 -2.26 -5.20 -16.07
CA LYS A 117 -2.07 -5.90 -14.81
C LYS A 117 -0.71 -5.58 -14.20
N LEU A 118 -0.73 -5.21 -12.92
CA LEU A 118 0.46 -4.97 -12.13
C LEU A 118 0.58 -6.04 -11.06
N LYS A 119 1.74 -6.67 -10.99
CA LYS A 119 2.05 -7.63 -9.93
C LYS A 119 3.30 -7.17 -9.19
N CYS A 120 3.23 -7.16 -7.86
CA CYS A 120 4.29 -6.67 -6.99
C CYS A 120 4.61 -7.66 -5.89
N ARG A 121 5.87 -7.65 -5.46
CA ARG A 121 6.32 -8.35 -4.27
C ARG A 121 6.53 -7.30 -3.19
N VAL A 122 5.83 -7.43 -2.07
CA VAL A 122 5.83 -6.41 -1.02
C VAL A 122 6.43 -6.94 0.27
N LYS A 123 7.07 -6.04 1.02
CA LYS A 123 7.58 -6.31 2.36
C LYS A 123 7.30 -5.10 3.24
N MET A 124 6.91 -5.37 4.48
CA MET A 124 6.72 -4.33 5.50
C MET A 124 7.70 -4.55 6.63
N PHE A 125 8.35 -3.49 7.06
CA PHE A 125 9.33 -3.51 8.16
C PHE A 125 8.91 -2.53 9.24
N ASP A 126 9.25 -2.84 10.50
CA ASP A 126 9.09 -1.88 11.59
C ASP A 126 10.34 -0.98 11.70
N THR A 127 10.36 -0.09 12.70
CA THR A 127 11.47 0.86 12.86
C THR A 127 12.78 0.20 13.25
N SER A 128 12.75 -1.04 13.74
CA SER A 128 13.95 -1.84 14.02
C SER A 128 14.40 -2.64 12.80
N GLU A 129 13.77 -2.40 11.66
CA GLU A 129 14.01 -3.12 10.39
C GLU A 129 13.70 -4.61 10.48
N THR A 130 12.81 -5.00 11.39
CA THR A 130 12.31 -6.36 11.48
C THR A 130 11.15 -6.53 10.50
N LEU A 131 11.16 -7.64 9.76
CA LEU A 131 10.11 -7.93 8.79
C LEU A 131 8.79 -8.22 9.51
N VAL A 132 7.76 -7.46 9.17
CA VAL A 132 6.41 -7.56 9.76
C VAL A 132 5.55 -8.51 8.94
N CYS A 133 5.53 -8.30 7.64
CA CYS A 133 4.76 -9.14 6.71
C CYS A 133 5.36 -9.03 5.32
N GLN A 134 5.02 -10.00 4.47
CA GLN A 134 5.49 -10.02 3.09
C GLN A 134 4.53 -10.83 2.23
N GLY A 135 4.61 -10.62 0.94
CA GLY A 135 3.80 -11.39 0.01
C GLY A 135 3.78 -10.81 -1.39
N THR A 136 2.79 -11.25 -2.16
CA THR A 136 2.56 -10.77 -3.52
C THR A 136 1.16 -10.19 -3.64
N LEU A 137 1.08 -9.08 -4.36
CA LEU A 137 -0.17 -8.38 -4.61
C LEU A 137 -0.31 -8.20 -6.11
N SER A 138 -1.53 -8.34 -6.62
CA SER A 138 -1.82 -8.08 -8.03
C SER A 138 -3.01 -7.16 -8.13
N GLY A 139 -3.03 -6.35 -9.20
CA GLY A 139 -4.13 -5.46 -9.47
C GLY A 139 -4.27 -5.18 -10.95
N MET A 140 -5.38 -4.56 -11.31
CA MET A 140 -5.69 -4.17 -12.67
C MET A 140 -5.93 -2.67 -12.72
N ILE A 141 -5.51 -2.04 -13.82
CA ILE A 141 -5.83 -0.63 -14.02
C ILE A 141 -7.34 -0.46 -14.20
N VAL A 142 -7.85 0.63 -13.64
CA VAL A 142 -9.27 1.00 -13.74
C VAL A 142 -9.35 2.31 -14.50
N LYS A 143 -10.11 2.30 -15.60
CA LYS A 143 -10.35 3.52 -16.39
C LYS A 143 -11.35 4.41 -15.66
N SER A 144 -11.26 5.71 -15.90
CA SER A 144 -12.05 6.70 -15.16
C SER A 144 -13.57 6.49 -15.24
N ASP A 145 -14.06 5.87 -16.31
CA ASP A 145 -15.49 5.62 -16.49
C ASP A 145 -15.91 4.22 -16.07
N ASP A 146 -14.98 3.38 -15.61
CA ASP A 146 -15.25 2.00 -15.16
C ASP A 146 -15.53 1.93 -13.66
N GLY A 147 -15.31 3.01 -12.93
CA GLY A 147 -15.42 3.04 -11.48
C GLY A 147 -16.77 3.46 -10.94
N GLU A 148 -17.75 3.53 -11.76
CA GLU A 148 -19.09 4.01 -11.38
C GLU A 148 -19.81 3.12 -10.40
#